data_38fa2b3eec2f51379022980585c626fd
#
_entry.id   38fa2b3eec2f51379022980585c626fd
#
_cell.length_a   1.000
_cell.length_b   1.000
_cell.length_c   1.000
_cell.angle_alpha   90.00
_cell.angle_beta   90.00
_cell.angle_gamma   90.00
#
_symmetry.space_group_name_H-M   'P 1'
#
loop_
_entity.id
_entity.type
_entity.pdbx_description
1 polymer ?
#
loop_
_entity_poly.entity_id
_entity_poly.type
_entity_poly.pdbx_seq_one_letter_code
_entity_poly.pdbx_strand_id
1 'polypeptide(L)' 'MNKVIIYGKENCPACTQAKMLAETRNCEVEYLVFPHDFGAKDMAELFPTARTFPQCILNGEK' A
#
# COMPACT_ATOMS: atom_id res chain seq x y z
N MET A 1 14.42 3.86 11.14
CA MET A 1 13.26 2.97 11.02
C MET A 1 12.67 3.09 9.63
N ASN A 2 12.33 1.99 9.01
CA ASN A 2 11.76 2.00 7.67
C ASN A 2 10.28 2.41 7.70
N LYS A 3 9.87 3.15 6.68
CA LYS A 3 8.46 3.54 6.53
C LYS A 3 7.90 2.90 5.25
N VAL A 4 6.75 2.27 5.39
CA VAL A 4 6.03 1.64 4.27
C VAL A 4 4.66 2.28 4.14
N ILE A 5 4.34 2.72 2.93
CA ILE A 5 2.98 3.17 2.60
C ILE A 5 2.35 2.07 1.75
N ILE A 6 1.25 1.50 2.24
CA ILE A 6 0.56 0.41 1.55
C ILE A 6 -0.73 0.93 0.96
N TYR A 7 -0.85 0.83 -0.36
CA TYR A 7 -2.07 1.19 -1.09
C TYR A 7 -2.87 -0.07 -1.31
N GLY A 8 -3.91 -0.25 -0.51
CA GLY A 8 -4.74 -1.45 -0.53
C GLY A 8 -6.21 -1.15 -0.79
N LYS A 9 -7.05 -2.15 -0.57
CA LYS A 9 -8.50 -2.02 -0.72
C LYS A 9 -9.20 -2.86 0.32
N GLU A 10 -10.52 -2.64 0.47
CA GLU A 10 -11.33 -3.44 1.37
C GLU A 10 -11.45 -4.87 0.87
N ASN A 11 -11.61 -5.81 1.81
CA ASN A 11 -11.77 -7.22 1.49
C ASN A 11 -10.61 -7.78 0.65
N CYS A 12 -9.41 -7.36 1.00
CA CYS A 12 -8.20 -7.79 0.29
C CYS A 12 -7.27 -8.51 1.26
N PRO A 13 -7.32 -9.85 1.30
CA PRO A 13 -6.43 -10.62 2.19
C PRO A 13 -4.95 -10.35 1.94
N ALA A 14 -4.56 -10.20 0.66
CA ALA A 14 -3.17 -9.91 0.32
C ALA A 14 -2.72 -8.56 0.88
N CYS A 15 -3.61 -7.56 0.88
CA CYS A 15 -3.31 -6.25 1.44
C CYS A 15 -3.09 -6.34 2.94
N THR A 16 -3.94 -7.10 3.63
CA THR A 16 -3.82 -7.33 5.07
C THR A 16 -2.51 -8.03 5.39
N GLN A 17 -2.15 -9.03 4.60
CA GLN A 17 -0.89 -9.75 4.80
C GLN A 17 0.32 -8.84 4.60
N ALA A 18 0.26 -7.97 3.62
CA ALA A 18 1.35 -7.01 3.39
C ALA A 18 1.53 -6.09 4.59
N LYS A 19 0.43 -5.62 5.16
CA LYS A 19 0.47 -4.78 6.36
C LYS A 19 1.08 -5.53 7.53
N MET A 20 0.62 -6.75 7.77
CA MET A 20 1.13 -7.57 8.87
C MET A 20 2.61 -7.86 8.72
N LEU A 21 3.05 -8.17 7.51
CA LEU A 21 4.45 -8.44 7.25
C LEU A 21 5.32 -7.22 7.55
N ALA A 22 4.89 -6.04 7.12
CA ALA A 22 5.62 -4.81 7.39
C ALA A 22 5.71 -4.53 8.88
N GLU A 23 4.61 -4.74 9.61
CA GLU A 23 4.60 -4.55 11.06
C GLU A 23 5.54 -5.54 11.76
N THR A 24 5.57 -6.77 11.28
CA THR A 24 6.45 -7.80 11.82
C THR A 24 7.93 -7.41 11.68
N ARG A 25 8.24 -6.65 10.63
CA ARG A 25 9.60 -6.19 10.38
C ARG A 25 9.91 -4.85 11.02
N ASN A 26 9.08 -4.40 11.94
CA ASN A 26 9.25 -3.15 12.68
C ASN A 26 9.25 -1.92 11.78
N CYS A 27 8.52 -1.97 10.67
CA CYS A 27 8.34 -0.82 9.80
C CYS A 27 7.24 0.09 10.34
N GLU A 28 7.39 1.38 10.10
CA GLU A 28 6.28 2.30 10.29
C GLU A 28 5.35 2.15 9.10
N VAL A 29 4.09 1.79 9.35
CA VAL A 29 3.14 1.46 8.29
C VAL A 29 2.06 2.53 8.19
N GLU A 30 1.86 3.03 6.97
CA GLU A 30 0.70 3.85 6.64
C GLU A 30 -0.15 3.04 5.66
N TYR A 31 -1.36 2.69 6.08
CA TYR A 31 -2.25 1.85 5.27
C TYR A 31 -3.38 2.69 4.70
N LEU A 32 -3.44 2.78 3.38
CA LEU A 32 -4.45 3.56 2.67
C LEU A 32 -5.40 2.63 1.95
N VAL A 33 -6.70 2.93 2.00
CA VAL A 33 -7.75 2.04 1.48
C VAL A 33 -8.45 2.69 0.30
N PHE A 34 -8.46 2.00 -0.83
CA PHE A 34 -9.19 2.41 -2.02
C PHE A 34 -10.68 2.10 -1.85
N PRO A 35 -11.60 2.94 -2.23
CA PRO A 35 -11.41 4.29 -2.80
C PRO A 35 -11.49 5.42 -1.77
N HIS A 36 -11.50 5.09 -0.48
CA HIS A 36 -11.73 6.08 0.58
C HIS A 36 -10.56 7.05 0.77
N ASP A 37 -9.34 6.51 0.83
CA ASP A 37 -8.16 7.31 1.12
C ASP A 37 -7.44 7.79 -0.13
N PHE A 38 -7.71 7.16 -1.27
CA PHE A 38 -7.14 7.55 -2.55
C PHE A 38 -8.03 7.00 -3.66
N GLY A 39 -7.90 7.56 -4.86
CA GLY A 39 -8.72 7.17 -6.00
C GLY A 39 -7.93 6.49 -7.10
N ALA A 40 -8.65 6.07 -8.15
CA ALA A 40 -8.04 5.44 -9.32
C ALA A 40 -7.02 6.35 -10.00
N LYS A 41 -7.27 7.66 -9.98
CA LYS A 41 -6.34 8.63 -10.57
C LYS A 41 -5.00 8.63 -9.84
N ASP A 42 -5.06 8.54 -8.50
CA ASP A 42 -3.84 8.49 -7.70
C ASP A 42 -3.05 7.23 -8.01
N MET A 43 -3.74 6.10 -8.15
CA MET A 43 -3.07 4.85 -8.53
C MET A 43 -2.41 4.95 -9.89
N ALA A 44 -3.09 5.56 -10.86
CA ALA A 44 -2.54 5.71 -12.20
C ALA A 44 -1.30 6.60 -12.20
N GLU A 45 -1.27 7.61 -11.36
CA GLU A 45 -0.12 8.51 -11.28
C GLU A 45 1.06 7.87 -10.56
N LEU A 46 0.79 7.19 -9.43
CA LEU A 46 1.84 6.59 -8.61
C LEU A 46 2.37 5.28 -9.19
N PHE A 47 1.47 4.49 -9.74
CA PHE A 47 1.80 3.15 -10.24
C PHE A 47 1.21 2.96 -11.63
N PRO A 48 1.75 3.62 -12.66
CA PRO A 48 1.12 3.64 -13.98
C PRO A 48 1.00 2.27 -14.66
N THR A 49 1.79 1.30 -14.25
CA THR A 49 1.72 -0.05 -14.80
C THR A 49 1.07 -1.06 -13.87
N ALA A 50 0.72 -0.64 -12.66
CA ALA A 50 0.13 -1.56 -11.68
C ALA A 50 -1.35 -1.77 -11.95
N ARG A 51 -1.79 -3.01 -11.81
CA ARG A 51 -3.19 -3.39 -12.02
C ARG A 51 -3.78 -4.17 -10.85
N THR A 52 -3.00 -4.35 -9.81
CA THR A 52 -3.40 -5.16 -8.66
C THR A 52 -3.10 -4.47 -7.35
N PHE A 53 -3.68 -4.97 -6.28
CA PHE A 53 -3.40 -4.57 -4.91
C PHE A 53 -2.77 -5.75 -4.18
N PRO A 54 -1.95 -5.49 -3.17
CA PRO A 54 -1.50 -4.19 -2.68
C PRO A 54 -0.35 -3.62 -3.51
N GLN A 55 -0.18 -2.28 -3.43
CA GLN A 55 1.00 -1.61 -3.97
C GLN A 55 1.68 -0.89 -2.82
N CYS A 56 2.99 -1.02 -2.72
CA CYS A 56 3.73 -0.51 -1.57
C CYS A 56 4.82 0.46 -1.99
N ILE A 57 5.04 1.46 -1.13
CA ILE A 57 6.17 2.37 -1.28
C ILE A 57 7.01 2.24 -0.02
N LEU A 58 8.27 1.83 -0.17
CA LEU A 58 9.21 1.66 0.94
C LEU A 58 10.17 2.84 0.95
N ASN A 59 10.14 3.61 2.05
CA ASN A 59 11.03 4.77 2.22
C ASN A 59 10.98 5.74 1.04
N GLY A 60 9.78 5.91 0.45
CA GLY A 60 9.59 6.79 -0.70
C GLY A 60 9.92 6.17 -2.06
N GLU A 61 10.32 4.92 -2.10
CA GLU A 61 10.65 4.22 -3.34
C GLU A 61 9.57 3.18 -3.66
N LYS A 62 9.10 3.21 -4.89
CA LYS A 62 8.05 2.31 -5.35
C LYS A 62 8.56 0.90 -5.59
#